data_c9cb8502914ad5e2edadf02e3de9f872
#
_entry.id   c9cb8502914ad5e2edadf02e3de9f872
#
_cell.length_a   1.000
_cell.length_b   1.000
_cell.length_c   1.000
_cell.angle_alpha   90.00
_cell.angle_beta   90.00
_cell.angle_gamma   90.00
#
_symmetry.space_group_name_H-M   'P 1'
#
loop_
_entity.id
_entity.type
_entity.pdbx_description
1 polymer ?
#
loop_
_entity_poly.entity_id
_entity_poly.type
_entity_poly.pdbx_seq_one_letter_code
_entity_poly.pdbx_strand_id
1 'polypeptide(L)'
;ITTVYVTHDQEEALAVSDRIAVMNGGVICQIGRPADIYKRPKNVFVSTFIGLSNLLDGHIVKKGDKTSISFKENEDWLVDMDNLSGGVEDGEEVIISVRPEEFDMEPGTKEGIRGVIRSSVFLGLTTHYFITTGSGQELEILQTQEGQDILPDGSAVTLTVKAGRINVFRRATEETLIREEGL
;
A
#
# COMPACT_ATOMS: atom_id res chain seq x y z
N ILE A 1 -3.83 18.14 -30.42
CA ILE A 1 -3.92 19.34 -29.56
C ILE A 1 -3.56 18.86 -28.14
N THR A 2 -2.59 19.51 -27.50
CA THR A 2 -2.27 19.27 -26.10
C THR A 2 -3.29 20.02 -25.26
N THR A 3 -3.94 19.30 -24.34
CA THR A 3 -4.93 19.86 -23.41
C THR A 3 -4.42 19.72 -21.99
N VAL A 4 -4.56 20.77 -21.18
CA VAL A 4 -4.30 20.73 -19.75
C VAL A 4 -5.64 20.80 -19.03
N TYR A 5 -5.89 19.81 -18.18
CA TYR A 5 -7.11 19.70 -17.40
C TYR A 5 -6.76 19.74 -15.92
N VAL A 6 -7.43 20.60 -15.15
CA VAL A 6 -7.23 20.73 -13.70
C VAL A 6 -8.48 20.23 -13.00
N THR A 7 -8.33 19.22 -12.17
CA THR A 7 -9.40 18.61 -11.39
C THR A 7 -8.91 18.23 -10.00
N HIS A 8 -9.83 18.10 -9.07
CA HIS A 8 -9.61 17.45 -7.77
C HIS A 8 -10.16 16.02 -7.74
N ASP A 9 -10.82 15.58 -8.82
CA ASP A 9 -11.32 14.22 -8.96
C ASP A 9 -10.18 13.31 -9.50
N GLN A 10 -9.77 12.39 -8.64
CA GLN A 10 -8.64 11.48 -8.90
C GLN A 10 -9.02 10.42 -9.93
N GLU A 11 -10.24 9.87 -9.84
CA GLU A 11 -10.71 8.81 -10.75
C GLU A 11 -10.82 9.36 -12.17
N GLU A 12 -11.36 10.59 -12.32
CA GLU A 12 -11.41 11.26 -13.58
C GLU A 12 -10.02 11.51 -14.16
N ALA A 13 -9.08 12.02 -13.34
CA ALA A 13 -7.70 12.23 -13.78
C ALA A 13 -7.03 10.93 -14.23
N LEU A 14 -7.19 9.84 -13.48
CA LEU A 14 -6.64 8.52 -13.81
C LEU A 14 -7.24 7.95 -15.12
N ALA A 15 -8.52 8.21 -15.38
CA ALA A 15 -9.24 7.65 -16.53
C ALA A 15 -8.95 8.35 -17.88
N VAL A 16 -8.75 9.68 -17.87
CA VAL A 16 -8.71 10.46 -19.12
C VAL A 16 -7.34 11.00 -19.50
N SER A 17 -6.34 10.95 -18.58
CA SER A 17 -5.06 11.61 -18.81
C SER A 17 -4.00 10.68 -19.38
N ASP A 18 -3.17 11.16 -20.29
CA ASP A 18 -1.92 10.50 -20.71
C ASP A 18 -0.84 10.65 -19.64
N ARG A 19 -0.82 11.79 -18.95
CA ARG A 19 0.10 12.11 -17.84
C ARG A 19 -0.63 12.94 -16.80
N ILE A 20 -0.28 12.69 -15.54
CA ILE A 20 -0.80 13.42 -14.37
C ILE A 20 0.35 14.14 -13.69
N ALA A 21 0.13 15.39 -13.29
CA ALA A 21 0.98 16.12 -12.36
C ALA A 21 0.24 16.25 -11.03
N VAL A 22 0.72 15.57 -9.99
CA VAL A 22 0.18 15.67 -8.63
C VAL A 22 0.84 16.87 -7.95
N MET A 23 0.03 17.79 -7.45
CA MET A 23 0.49 19.03 -6.81
C MET A 23 0.01 19.13 -5.36
N ASN A 24 0.85 19.67 -4.51
CA ASN A 24 0.52 20.01 -3.14
C ASN A 24 1.17 21.35 -2.77
N GLY A 25 0.38 22.30 -2.23
CA GLY A 25 0.89 23.60 -1.79
C GLY A 25 1.61 24.40 -2.89
N GLY A 26 1.23 24.25 -4.17
CA GLY A 26 1.86 24.92 -5.30
C GLY A 26 3.13 24.25 -5.82
N VAL A 27 3.53 23.09 -5.23
CA VAL A 27 4.71 22.32 -5.65
C VAL A 27 4.25 21.04 -6.35
N ILE A 28 4.93 20.66 -7.43
CA ILE A 28 4.70 19.40 -8.12
C ILE A 28 5.41 18.29 -7.33
N CYS A 29 4.62 17.35 -6.79
CA CYS A 29 5.12 16.21 -6.03
C CYS A 29 5.56 15.05 -6.93
N GLN A 30 4.80 14.80 -8.02
CA GLN A 30 5.11 13.75 -8.99
C GLN A 30 4.47 14.06 -10.33
N ILE A 31 5.15 13.70 -11.43
CA ILE A 31 4.60 13.67 -12.78
C ILE A 31 4.86 12.29 -13.38
N GLY A 32 3.82 11.67 -13.96
CA GLY A 32 3.96 10.36 -14.57
C GLY A 32 2.71 9.93 -15.33
N ARG A 33 2.74 8.70 -15.83
CA ARG A 33 1.54 8.05 -16.36
C ARG A 33 0.62 7.69 -15.20
N PRO A 34 -0.71 7.62 -15.40
CA PRO A 34 -1.67 7.26 -14.36
C PRO A 34 -1.28 5.99 -13.58
N ALA A 35 -0.95 4.91 -14.30
CA ALA A 35 -0.56 3.64 -13.70
C ALA A 35 0.72 3.72 -12.85
N ASP A 36 1.70 4.53 -13.28
CA ASP A 36 2.98 4.67 -12.55
C ASP A 36 2.77 5.46 -11.26
N ILE A 37 1.99 6.54 -11.30
CA ILE A 37 1.66 7.34 -10.12
C ILE A 37 0.88 6.50 -9.09
N TYR A 38 -0.08 5.69 -9.56
CA TYR A 38 -0.87 4.83 -8.70
C TYR A 38 -0.04 3.73 -8.03
N LYS A 39 0.79 3.03 -8.83
CA LYS A 39 1.57 1.86 -8.36
C LYS A 39 2.86 2.23 -7.64
N ARG A 40 3.49 3.34 -8.03
CA ARG A 40 4.81 3.77 -7.54
C ARG A 40 4.80 5.25 -7.14
N PRO A 41 4.07 5.62 -6.10
CA PRO A 41 4.05 6.99 -5.57
C PRO A 41 5.43 7.36 -5.03
N LYS A 42 5.87 8.61 -5.30
CA LYS A 42 7.17 9.12 -4.86
C LYS A 42 7.23 9.51 -3.39
N ASN A 43 6.09 9.75 -2.77
CA ASN A 43 6.01 10.07 -1.34
C ASN A 43 4.65 9.65 -0.75
N VAL A 44 4.55 9.73 0.56
CA VAL A 44 3.33 9.38 1.31
C VAL A 44 2.13 10.21 0.85
N PHE A 45 2.33 11.52 0.60
CA PHE A 45 1.26 12.38 0.12
C PHE A 45 0.65 11.86 -1.19
N VAL A 46 1.47 11.56 -2.20
CA VAL A 46 0.96 11.02 -3.48
C VAL A 46 0.27 9.68 -3.27
N SER A 47 0.83 8.82 -2.40
CA SER A 47 0.25 7.50 -2.10
C SER A 47 -1.15 7.59 -1.51
N THR A 48 -1.38 8.54 -0.62
CA THR A 48 -2.68 8.73 0.06
C THR A 48 -3.63 9.63 -0.71
N PHE A 49 -3.09 10.54 -1.53
CA PHE A 49 -3.91 11.42 -2.36
C PHE A 49 -4.46 10.70 -3.60
N ILE A 50 -3.70 9.79 -4.21
CA ILE A 50 -4.13 9.05 -5.41
C ILE A 50 -4.65 7.66 -5.00
N GLY A 51 -5.95 7.56 -4.78
CA GLY A 51 -6.64 6.34 -4.34
C GLY A 51 -6.41 6.02 -2.85
N LEU A 52 -7.06 4.97 -2.39
CA LEU A 52 -6.93 4.50 -1.01
C LEU A 52 -5.60 3.77 -0.78
N SER A 53 -5.01 3.97 0.39
CA SER A 53 -3.81 3.26 0.83
C SER A 53 -3.86 2.99 2.32
N ASN A 54 -3.54 1.77 2.70
CA ASN A 54 -3.26 1.44 4.09
C ASN A 54 -1.82 1.83 4.41
N LEU A 55 -1.62 2.67 5.40
CA LEU A 55 -0.30 3.02 5.90
C LEU A 55 -0.02 2.21 7.17
N LEU A 56 1.08 1.50 7.17
CA LEU A 56 1.54 0.65 8.25
C LEU A 56 2.93 1.09 8.70
N ASP A 57 3.19 0.95 9.99
CA ASP A 57 4.53 1.18 10.54
C ASP A 57 5.38 -0.09 10.40
N GLY A 58 6.66 0.11 10.16
CA GLY A 58 7.62 -0.98 10.10
C GLY A 58 9.05 -0.50 10.19
N HIS A 59 9.98 -1.42 10.04
CA HIS A 59 11.41 -1.13 10.00
C HIS A 59 12.15 -2.04 9.03
N ILE A 60 13.31 -1.60 8.62
CA ILE A 60 14.22 -2.36 7.76
C ILE A 60 14.94 -3.42 8.59
N VAL A 61 15.05 -4.64 8.05
CA VAL A 61 15.83 -5.73 8.63
C VAL A 61 16.86 -6.17 7.63
N LYS A 62 18.14 -6.11 8.01
CA LYS A 62 19.26 -6.58 7.18
C LYS A 62 19.87 -7.85 7.77
N LYS A 63 19.93 -8.90 6.95
CA LYS A 63 20.58 -10.18 7.29
C LYS A 63 21.53 -10.58 6.17
N GLY A 64 22.83 -10.27 6.33
CA GLY A 64 23.81 -10.45 5.27
C GLY A 64 23.48 -9.60 4.05
N ASP A 65 23.35 -10.21 2.88
CA ASP A 65 23.01 -9.52 1.62
C ASP A 65 21.50 -9.31 1.42
N LYS A 66 20.66 -9.86 2.30
CA LYS A 66 19.22 -9.72 2.22
C LYS A 66 18.73 -8.50 2.99
N THR A 67 17.82 -7.77 2.36
CA THR A 67 17.08 -6.68 3.00
C THR A 67 15.60 -7.05 3.02
N SER A 68 14.99 -7.00 4.18
CA SER A 68 13.57 -7.28 4.39
C SER A 68 12.92 -6.11 5.11
N ILE A 69 11.60 -6.04 5.07
CA ILE A 69 10.82 -5.18 5.95
C ILE A 69 10.10 -6.03 6.99
N SER A 70 10.02 -5.51 8.20
CA SER A 70 9.21 -6.04 9.29
C SER A 70 8.06 -5.08 9.55
N PHE A 71 6.87 -5.61 9.78
CA PHE A 71 5.69 -4.84 10.13
C PHE A 71 5.56 -4.75 11.64
N LYS A 72 5.29 -3.58 12.19
CA LYS A 72 5.06 -3.38 13.62
C LYS A 72 3.91 -4.24 14.16
N GLU A 73 2.94 -4.55 13.31
CA GLU A 73 1.80 -5.42 13.62
C GLU A 73 2.19 -6.89 13.84
N ASN A 74 3.29 -7.34 13.24
CA ASN A 74 3.89 -8.66 13.42
C ASN A 74 5.37 -8.60 13.06
N GLU A 75 6.22 -8.33 14.04
CA GLU A 75 7.66 -8.16 13.85
C GLU A 75 8.38 -9.44 13.41
N ASP A 76 7.78 -10.61 13.67
CA ASP A 76 8.31 -11.89 13.22
C ASP A 76 8.06 -12.16 11.73
N TRP A 77 7.12 -11.44 11.12
CA TRP A 77 6.82 -11.58 9.71
C TRP A 77 7.67 -10.64 8.86
N LEU A 78 8.62 -11.23 8.14
CA LEU A 78 9.55 -10.51 7.27
C LEU A 78 9.15 -10.69 5.81
N VAL A 79 9.15 -9.58 5.07
CA VAL A 79 8.98 -9.59 3.62
C VAL A 79 10.27 -9.16 2.96
N ASP A 80 10.90 -10.09 2.22
CA ASP A 80 12.16 -9.82 1.51
C ASP A 80 11.93 -8.80 0.39
N MET A 81 12.78 -7.77 0.33
CA MET A 81 12.70 -6.68 -0.64
C MET A 81 14.00 -6.58 -1.44
N ASP A 82 13.93 -6.82 -2.72
CA ASP A 82 15.06 -6.71 -3.65
C ASP A 82 15.14 -5.37 -4.39
N ASN A 83 14.08 -4.57 -4.29
CA ASN A 83 13.89 -3.31 -5.00
C ASN A 83 14.04 -2.05 -4.13
N LEU A 84 14.58 -2.16 -2.92
CA LEU A 84 14.88 -0.98 -2.10
C LEU A 84 16.10 -0.22 -2.62
N SER A 85 16.06 1.11 -2.56
CA SER A 85 17.19 1.97 -2.91
C SER A 85 18.37 1.72 -1.95
N GLY A 86 19.60 1.93 -2.44
CA GLY A 86 20.79 1.87 -1.59
C GLY A 86 20.75 2.90 -0.47
N GLY A 87 21.48 2.62 0.63
CA GLY A 87 21.61 3.55 1.75
C GLY A 87 20.53 3.42 2.82
N VAL A 88 19.72 2.34 2.83
CA VAL A 88 18.87 1.99 3.97
C VAL A 88 19.72 1.32 5.06
N GLU A 89 19.39 1.56 6.32
CA GLU A 89 20.09 1.02 7.48
C GLU A 89 19.25 -0.06 8.20
N ASP A 90 19.93 -0.97 8.89
CA ASP A 90 19.24 -1.95 9.73
C ASP A 90 18.54 -1.25 10.90
N GLY A 91 17.29 -1.62 11.16
CA GLY A 91 16.45 -0.96 12.17
C GLY A 91 15.87 0.40 11.74
N GLU A 92 16.12 0.87 10.52
CA GLU A 92 15.56 2.13 10.04
C GLU A 92 14.02 2.08 10.00
N GLU A 93 13.36 3.04 10.65
CA GLU A 93 11.90 3.15 10.67
C GLU A 93 11.36 3.60 9.32
N VAL A 94 10.34 2.91 8.85
CA VAL A 94 9.69 3.16 7.55
C VAL A 94 8.17 3.23 7.68
N ILE A 95 7.56 3.89 6.70
CA ILE A 95 6.13 3.84 6.43
C ILE A 95 5.93 2.87 5.27
N ILE A 96 5.10 1.86 5.49
CA ILE A 96 4.76 0.86 4.49
C ILE A 96 3.37 1.19 3.98
N SER A 97 3.23 1.36 2.66
CA SER A 97 1.95 1.63 2.02
C SER A 97 1.54 0.44 1.15
N VAL A 98 0.32 -0.04 1.39
CA VAL A 98 -0.27 -1.15 0.65
C VAL A 98 -1.68 -0.76 0.21
N ARG A 99 -1.99 -0.96 -1.06
CA ARG A 99 -3.34 -0.74 -1.59
C ARG A 99 -4.32 -1.77 -1.02
N PRO A 100 -5.59 -1.43 -0.82
CA PRO A 100 -6.60 -2.38 -0.33
C PRO A 100 -6.69 -3.68 -1.14
N GLU A 101 -6.56 -3.60 -2.46
CA GLU A 101 -6.62 -4.72 -3.40
C GLU A 101 -5.34 -5.57 -3.47
N GLU A 102 -4.26 -5.13 -2.84
CA GLU A 102 -2.96 -5.81 -2.86
C GLU A 102 -2.73 -6.72 -1.66
N PHE A 103 -3.69 -6.77 -0.75
CA PHE A 103 -3.69 -7.74 0.34
C PHE A 103 -4.34 -9.05 -0.08
N ASP A 104 -3.68 -10.14 0.25
CA ASP A 104 -4.30 -11.47 0.31
C ASP A 104 -4.83 -11.67 1.74
N MET A 105 -6.11 -12.05 1.89
CA MET A 105 -6.77 -12.26 3.18
C MET A 105 -7.25 -13.71 3.29
N GLU A 106 -6.80 -14.40 4.33
CA GLU A 106 -7.16 -15.78 4.59
C GLU A 106 -7.55 -16.02 6.05
N PRO A 107 -8.50 -16.93 6.32
CA PRO A 107 -8.79 -17.34 7.69
C PRO A 107 -7.61 -18.13 8.28
N GLY A 108 -7.10 -17.70 9.44
CA GLY A 108 -6.29 -18.54 10.32
C GLY A 108 -4.91 -18.98 9.85
N THR A 109 -4.23 -18.24 8.96
CA THR A 109 -2.82 -18.51 8.63
C THR A 109 -1.87 -18.08 9.76
N LYS A 110 -0.64 -18.60 9.74
CA LYS A 110 0.34 -18.33 10.80
C LYS A 110 1.21 -17.10 10.52
N GLU A 111 1.46 -16.78 9.25
CA GLU A 111 2.33 -15.71 8.80
C GLU A 111 1.48 -14.54 8.27
N GLY A 112 1.81 -13.31 8.64
CA GLY A 112 1.11 -12.10 8.21
C GLY A 112 0.57 -11.26 9.36
N ILE A 113 -0.19 -10.24 9.03
CA ILE A 113 -0.85 -9.34 9.98
C ILE A 113 -2.18 -9.95 10.40
N ARG A 114 -2.36 -10.16 11.69
CA ARG A 114 -3.61 -10.71 12.24
C ARG A 114 -4.61 -9.59 12.51
N GLY A 115 -5.86 -9.86 12.19
CA GLY A 115 -6.94 -8.93 12.45
C GLY A 115 -8.29 -9.62 12.57
N VAL A 116 -9.30 -8.81 12.88
CA VAL A 116 -10.70 -9.23 12.99
C VAL A 116 -11.53 -8.36 12.06
N ILE A 117 -12.39 -8.97 11.24
CA ILE A 117 -13.32 -8.25 10.40
C ILE A 117 -14.31 -7.51 11.28
N ARG A 118 -14.30 -6.18 11.22
CA ARG A 118 -15.27 -5.32 11.93
C ARG A 118 -16.57 -5.19 11.16
N SER A 119 -16.47 -5.03 9.85
CA SER A 119 -17.61 -4.93 8.94
C SER A 119 -17.19 -5.20 7.52
N SER A 120 -18.17 -5.52 6.67
CA SER A 120 -17.96 -5.67 5.23
C SER A 120 -19.06 -4.96 4.44
N VAL A 121 -18.69 -4.48 3.23
CA VAL A 121 -19.61 -3.87 2.28
C VAL A 121 -19.48 -4.57 0.93
N PHE A 122 -20.54 -5.26 0.53
CA PHE A 122 -20.60 -5.94 -0.77
C PHE A 122 -21.03 -4.97 -1.87
N LEU A 123 -20.22 -4.85 -2.91
CA LEU A 123 -20.44 -3.97 -4.07
C LEU A 123 -20.61 -4.74 -5.39
N GLY A 124 -21.07 -5.98 -5.32
CA GLY A 124 -21.29 -6.85 -6.48
C GLY A 124 -20.03 -7.61 -6.88
N LEU A 125 -19.12 -7.01 -7.63
CA LEU A 125 -17.88 -7.68 -8.06
C LEU A 125 -16.79 -7.70 -6.98
N THR A 126 -16.88 -6.80 -6.01
CA THR A 126 -15.90 -6.65 -4.95
C THR A 126 -16.58 -6.55 -3.59
N THR A 127 -15.86 -6.96 -2.55
CA THR A 127 -16.24 -6.74 -1.16
C THR A 127 -15.15 -5.92 -0.48
N HIS A 128 -15.53 -4.83 0.16
CA HIS A 128 -14.68 -4.05 1.04
C HIS A 128 -14.79 -4.59 2.45
N TYR A 129 -13.68 -4.98 3.05
CA TYR A 129 -13.58 -5.41 4.42
C TYR A 129 -12.87 -4.34 5.25
N PHE A 130 -13.43 -4.01 6.39
CA PHE A 130 -12.79 -3.16 7.40
C PHE A 130 -12.30 -4.06 8.53
N ILE A 131 -10.98 -4.09 8.72
CA ILE A 131 -10.31 -5.01 9.63
C ILE A 131 -9.63 -4.23 10.73
N THR A 132 -9.80 -4.66 11.97
CA THR A 132 -9.05 -4.13 13.11
C THR A 132 -7.92 -5.10 13.45
N THR A 133 -6.69 -4.61 13.46
CA THR A 133 -5.49 -5.39 13.81
C THR A 133 -5.37 -5.55 15.33
N GLY A 134 -4.41 -6.35 15.76
CA GLY A 134 -4.12 -6.57 17.19
C GLY A 134 -3.70 -5.30 17.94
N SER A 135 -3.11 -4.30 17.25
CA SER A 135 -2.78 -2.99 17.83
C SER A 135 -3.97 -2.02 17.88
N GLY A 136 -5.08 -2.37 17.24
CA GLY A 136 -6.25 -1.51 17.10
C GLY A 136 -6.23 -0.63 15.84
N GLN A 137 -5.26 -0.81 14.95
CA GLN A 137 -5.24 -0.12 13.67
C GLN A 137 -6.37 -0.64 12.75
N GLU A 138 -7.05 0.25 12.04
CA GLU A 138 -8.03 -0.11 11.03
C GLU A 138 -7.37 -0.19 9.66
N LEU A 139 -7.63 -1.30 8.95
CA LEU A 139 -7.20 -1.53 7.57
C LEU A 139 -8.41 -1.77 6.69
N GLU A 140 -8.35 -1.24 5.47
CA GLU A 140 -9.36 -1.48 4.43
C GLU A 140 -8.79 -2.46 3.40
N ILE A 141 -9.51 -3.56 3.15
CA ILE A 141 -9.12 -4.62 2.23
C ILE A 141 -10.20 -4.76 1.17
N LEU A 142 -9.78 -4.82 -0.08
CA LEU A 142 -10.66 -5.02 -1.22
C LEU A 142 -10.43 -6.41 -1.80
N GLN A 143 -11.45 -7.25 -1.78
CA GLN A 143 -11.41 -8.56 -2.42
C GLN A 143 -12.36 -8.67 -3.59
N THR A 144 -11.89 -9.24 -4.70
CA THR A 144 -12.75 -9.62 -5.83
C THR A 144 -13.51 -10.88 -5.47
N GLN A 145 -14.81 -10.90 -5.74
CA GLN A 145 -15.68 -12.04 -5.50
C GLN A 145 -15.54 -13.08 -6.64
N GLU A 146 -14.66 -14.04 -6.47
CA GLU A 146 -14.47 -15.17 -7.41
C GLU A 146 -15.20 -16.43 -6.91
N GLY A 147 -16.46 -16.29 -6.49
CA GLY A 147 -17.28 -17.43 -6.01
C GLY A 147 -16.99 -17.85 -4.56
N GLN A 148 -16.28 -17.04 -3.80
CA GLN A 148 -16.08 -17.24 -2.37
C GLN A 148 -17.20 -16.58 -1.57
N ASP A 149 -17.58 -17.21 -0.46
CA ASP A 149 -18.53 -16.61 0.47
C ASP A 149 -17.93 -15.39 1.18
N ILE A 150 -18.77 -14.38 1.42
CA ILE A 150 -18.38 -13.21 2.20
C ILE A 150 -18.13 -13.66 3.65
N LEU A 151 -16.95 -13.38 4.16
CA LEU A 151 -16.61 -13.68 5.54
C LEU A 151 -17.44 -12.81 6.49
N PRO A 152 -18.07 -13.40 7.53
CA PRO A 152 -18.91 -12.64 8.45
C PRO A 152 -18.08 -11.72 9.37
N ASP A 153 -18.74 -10.66 9.86
CA ASP A 153 -18.20 -9.79 10.89
C ASP A 153 -17.79 -10.60 12.13
N GLY A 154 -16.66 -10.23 12.73
CA GLY A 154 -16.07 -10.96 13.85
C GLY A 154 -15.15 -12.11 13.45
N SER A 155 -15.01 -12.43 12.14
CA SER A 155 -14.08 -13.45 11.68
C SER A 155 -12.64 -13.03 11.90
N ALA A 156 -11.84 -13.94 12.47
CA ALA A 156 -10.39 -13.76 12.57
C ALA A 156 -9.73 -14.09 11.22
N VAL A 157 -8.90 -13.19 10.74
CA VAL A 157 -8.21 -13.30 9.45
C VAL A 157 -6.73 -12.96 9.59
N THR A 158 -5.95 -13.41 8.63
CA THR A 158 -4.56 -13.02 8.46
C THR A 158 -4.38 -12.39 7.09
N LEU A 159 -3.70 -11.25 7.07
CA LEU A 159 -3.39 -10.47 5.89
C LEU A 159 -1.95 -10.70 5.50
N THR A 160 -1.72 -11.00 4.24
CA THR A 160 -0.39 -11.07 3.65
C THR A 160 -0.31 -10.17 2.42
N VAL A 161 0.90 -9.81 2.02
CA VAL A 161 1.16 -9.00 0.84
C VAL A 161 2.48 -9.41 0.19
N LYS A 162 2.54 -9.39 -1.13
CA LYS A 162 3.76 -9.70 -1.89
C LYS A 162 4.67 -8.47 -1.96
N ALA A 163 5.99 -8.67 -1.87
CA ALA A 163 7.00 -7.61 -1.93
C ALA A 163 6.80 -6.62 -3.08
N GLY A 164 6.52 -7.13 -4.28
CA GLY A 164 6.27 -6.29 -5.46
C GLY A 164 5.03 -5.38 -5.40
N ARG A 165 4.18 -5.55 -4.38
CA ARG A 165 2.94 -4.80 -4.14
C ARG A 165 3.04 -3.76 -3.04
N ILE A 166 4.21 -3.70 -2.39
CA ILE A 166 4.48 -2.80 -1.27
C ILE A 166 5.20 -1.56 -1.78
N ASN A 167 4.81 -0.39 -1.26
CA ASN A 167 5.60 0.83 -1.33
C ASN A 167 6.17 1.14 0.06
N VAL A 168 7.43 1.53 0.11
CA VAL A 168 8.16 1.82 1.35
C VAL A 168 8.67 3.25 1.30
N PHE A 169 8.38 4.00 2.34
CA PHE A 169 8.82 5.39 2.48
C PHE A 169 9.67 5.56 3.72
N ARG A 170 10.70 6.40 3.61
CA ARG A 170 11.52 6.81 4.75
C ARG A 170 10.67 7.60 5.74
N ARG A 171 10.64 7.19 7.00
CA ARG A 171 9.83 7.88 8.03
C ARG A 171 10.14 9.38 8.13
N ALA A 172 11.42 9.75 8.07
CA ALA A 172 11.88 11.11 8.29
C ALA A 172 11.54 12.09 7.15
N THR A 173 11.50 11.63 5.89
CA THR A 173 11.28 12.46 4.69
C THR A 173 9.99 12.18 3.97
N GLU A 174 9.34 11.07 4.29
CA GLU A 174 8.16 10.53 3.59
C GLU A 174 8.38 10.23 2.10
N GLU A 175 9.64 10.20 1.65
CA GLU A 175 10.02 9.88 0.27
C GLU A 175 10.19 8.38 0.06
N THR A 176 9.94 7.93 -1.17
CA THR A 176 10.04 6.52 -1.54
C THR A 176 11.45 5.98 -1.39
N LEU A 177 11.52 4.76 -0.84
CA LEU A 177 12.72 3.92 -0.82
C LEU A 177 12.72 2.86 -1.94
N ILE A 178 11.66 2.79 -2.74
CA ILE A 178 11.61 1.87 -3.88
C ILE A 178 12.43 2.43 -5.02
N ARG A 179 13.34 1.62 -5.57
CA ARG A 179 14.12 1.98 -6.77
C ARG A 179 13.17 2.15 -7.96
N GLU A 180 13.36 3.22 -8.72
CA GLU A 180 12.75 3.32 -10.05
C GLU A 180 13.41 2.23 -10.91
N GLU A 181 12.63 1.27 -11.39
CA GLU A 181 13.06 0.40 -12.47
C GLU A 181 13.26 1.31 -13.69
N GLY A 182 14.44 1.28 -14.27
CA GLY A 182 14.82 2.18 -15.35
C GLY A 182 13.79 2.18 -16.48
N LEU A 183 13.39 3.38 -16.89
CA LEU A 183 12.60 3.69 -18.07
C LEU A 183 13.35 3.31 -19.35
#